data_3e74eb4534bd0ce1236fb1831248fdb7
#
_entry.id   3e74eb4534bd0ce1236fb1831248fdb7
#
_cell.length_a   1.000
_cell.length_b   1.000
_cell.length_c   1.000
_cell.angle_alpha   90.00
_cell.angle_beta   90.00
_cell.angle_gamma   90.00
#
_symmetry.space_group_name_H-M   'P 1'
#
loop_
_entity.id
_entity.type
_entity.pdbx_description
1 polymer ?
#
loop_
_entity_poly.entity_id
_entity_poly.type
_entity_poly.pdbx_seq_one_letter_code
_entity_poly.pdbx_strand_id
1 'polypeptide(L)'
;GFVNTHVHTSQQISRGVGDDVDFICWLHDRMWPFESNMTEEDSYVSTLMTSLELIRSGVTSFAEPGGQFVSGMARGTAESGLRGKLAKSVMDCGEGLPEIWQRTMEQELEQQVVDLEKFHNTADGRVQVWFGLRTIFNNTDELCVRTKELADKYGVGIHMHVAEAKEEKEYTYARWGEGTVKHLERLGVLDKNLLAVHTVWLTDEELELFKKREVKISHNPASAMRVLGFARIPKMLAMGLRPSIGTDGASSSNHMDMVDEMWLTSLI
;
A
#
# COMPACT_ATOMS: atom_id res chain seq x y z
N GLY A 1 5.82 -20.89 -2.80
CA GLY A 1 4.92 -20.11 -3.64
C GLY A 1 5.36 -18.66 -3.79
N PHE A 2 4.67 -17.91 -4.60
CA PHE A 2 4.96 -16.49 -4.79
C PHE A 2 4.63 -15.67 -3.53
N VAL A 3 5.28 -14.52 -3.42
CA VAL A 3 4.98 -13.49 -2.42
C VAL A 3 4.48 -12.26 -3.18
N ASN A 4 3.22 -11.90 -2.98
CA ASN A 4 2.62 -10.68 -3.52
C ASN A 4 2.87 -9.55 -2.52
N THR A 5 3.75 -8.62 -2.83
CA THR A 5 4.21 -7.62 -1.87
C THR A 5 3.30 -6.40 -1.77
N HIS A 6 2.25 -6.32 -2.58
CA HIS A 6 1.24 -5.28 -2.49
C HIS A 6 -0.05 -5.73 -3.18
N VAL A 7 -1.12 -5.84 -2.40
CA VAL A 7 -2.45 -6.19 -2.89
C VAL A 7 -3.52 -5.58 -2.01
N HIS A 8 -4.50 -4.90 -2.60
CA HIS A 8 -5.69 -4.43 -1.87
C HIS A 8 -6.75 -5.52 -1.82
N THR A 9 -6.72 -6.34 -0.78
CA THR A 9 -7.65 -7.46 -0.62
C THR A 9 -9.09 -7.00 -0.42
N SER A 10 -9.29 -5.83 0.18
CA SER A 10 -10.62 -5.23 0.36
C SER A 10 -11.24 -4.69 -0.94
N GLN A 11 -10.46 -4.51 -2.01
CA GLN A 11 -10.94 -3.93 -3.27
C GLN A 11 -11.37 -4.96 -4.34
N GLN A 12 -11.40 -6.24 -4.04
CA GLN A 12 -11.74 -7.27 -5.03
C GLN A 12 -13.15 -7.09 -5.62
N ILE A 13 -14.10 -6.71 -4.78
CA ILE A 13 -15.49 -6.49 -5.17
C ILE A 13 -15.72 -5.17 -5.93
N SER A 14 -14.68 -4.33 -6.07
CA SER A 14 -14.71 -3.09 -6.87
C SER A 14 -14.10 -3.23 -8.26
N ARG A 15 -13.84 -4.45 -8.72
CA ARG A 15 -13.30 -4.72 -10.06
C ARG A 15 -14.12 -4.02 -11.15
N GLY A 16 -13.46 -3.24 -12.02
CA GLY A 16 -14.08 -2.48 -13.08
C GLY A 16 -14.71 -1.14 -12.67
N VAL A 17 -14.81 -0.83 -11.37
CA VAL A 17 -15.40 0.45 -10.89
C VAL A 17 -14.54 1.65 -11.28
N GLY A 18 -13.22 1.47 -11.31
CA GLY A 18 -12.24 2.53 -11.60
C GLY A 18 -11.69 2.52 -13.03
N ASP A 19 -12.39 1.91 -14.00
CA ASP A 19 -11.89 1.84 -15.37
C ASP A 19 -11.99 3.18 -16.11
N ASP A 20 -11.02 3.41 -17.02
CA ASP A 20 -10.98 4.49 -18.00
C ASP A 20 -11.04 5.91 -17.43
N VAL A 21 -10.46 6.13 -16.26
CA VAL A 21 -10.35 7.45 -15.61
C VAL A 21 -8.90 7.72 -15.18
N ASP A 22 -8.54 9.00 -15.00
CA ASP A 22 -7.25 9.38 -14.43
C ASP A 22 -7.16 9.06 -12.93
N PHE A 23 -5.94 9.17 -12.37
CA PHE A 23 -5.66 8.79 -10.99
C PHE A 23 -6.50 9.55 -9.95
N ILE A 24 -6.69 10.85 -10.09
CA ILE A 24 -7.45 11.66 -9.13
C ILE A 24 -8.94 11.33 -9.19
N CYS A 25 -9.51 11.23 -10.39
CA CYS A 25 -10.89 10.78 -10.58
C CYS A 25 -11.09 9.34 -10.08
N TRP A 26 -10.12 8.43 -10.36
CA TRP A 26 -10.13 7.07 -9.82
C TRP A 26 -10.23 7.06 -8.30
N LEU A 27 -9.42 7.88 -7.62
CA LEU A 27 -9.35 7.93 -6.17
C LEU A 27 -10.60 8.59 -5.56
N HIS A 28 -10.94 9.82 -5.99
CA HIS A 28 -11.94 10.68 -5.34
C HIS A 28 -13.38 10.36 -5.78
N ASP A 29 -13.58 10.02 -7.07
CA ASP A 29 -14.92 9.88 -7.63
C ASP A 29 -15.36 8.41 -7.71
N ARG A 30 -14.42 7.46 -7.58
CA ARG A 30 -14.71 6.03 -7.69
C ARG A 30 -14.37 5.26 -6.42
N MET A 31 -13.10 5.25 -6.00
CA MET A 31 -12.65 4.35 -4.94
C MET A 31 -13.05 4.81 -3.55
N TRP A 32 -12.85 6.08 -3.21
CA TRP A 32 -13.26 6.56 -1.88
C TRP A 32 -14.75 6.49 -1.64
N PRO A 33 -15.64 6.90 -2.58
CA PRO A 33 -17.08 6.67 -2.42
C PRO A 33 -17.43 5.18 -2.30
N PHE A 34 -16.76 4.30 -3.04
CA PHE A 34 -16.98 2.86 -2.92
C PHE A 34 -16.52 2.33 -1.55
N GLU A 35 -15.26 2.55 -1.19
CA GLU A 35 -14.66 2.01 0.03
C GLU A 35 -15.28 2.57 1.32
N SER A 36 -15.75 3.84 1.31
CA SER A 36 -16.40 4.46 2.48
C SER A 36 -17.78 3.88 2.79
N ASN A 37 -18.39 3.17 1.84
CA ASN A 37 -19.64 2.46 2.03
C ASN A 37 -19.46 0.97 2.36
N MET A 38 -18.23 0.46 2.38
CA MET A 38 -17.96 -0.94 2.74
C MET A 38 -18.18 -1.19 4.23
N THR A 39 -18.59 -2.42 4.53
CA THR A 39 -18.71 -2.96 5.88
C THR A 39 -17.55 -3.92 6.19
N GLU A 40 -17.45 -4.34 7.45
CA GLU A 40 -16.51 -5.39 7.84
C GLU A 40 -16.74 -6.69 7.07
N GLU A 41 -18.02 -7.07 6.84
CA GLU A 41 -18.37 -8.28 6.09
C GLU A 41 -17.98 -8.16 4.61
N ASP A 42 -18.15 -6.98 3.99
CA ASP A 42 -17.67 -6.73 2.63
C ASP A 42 -16.15 -6.91 2.53
N SER A 43 -15.42 -6.38 3.50
CA SER A 43 -13.95 -6.53 3.58
C SER A 43 -13.54 -8.01 3.74
N TYR A 44 -14.26 -8.78 4.55
CA TYR A 44 -14.04 -10.21 4.70
C TYR A 44 -14.31 -10.99 3.42
N VAL A 45 -15.47 -10.79 2.79
CA VAL A 45 -15.84 -11.48 1.53
C VAL A 45 -14.86 -11.12 0.42
N SER A 46 -14.53 -9.84 0.28
CA SER A 46 -13.55 -9.35 -0.69
C SER A 46 -12.18 -10.01 -0.49
N THR A 47 -11.72 -10.12 0.75
CA THR A 47 -10.44 -10.77 1.06
C THR A 47 -10.46 -12.26 0.73
N LEU A 48 -11.56 -12.97 0.96
CA LEU A 48 -11.69 -14.37 0.53
C LEU A 48 -11.65 -14.50 -0.99
N MET A 49 -12.35 -13.65 -1.72
CA MET A 49 -12.33 -13.65 -3.19
C MET A 49 -10.92 -13.37 -3.74
N THR A 50 -10.23 -12.36 -3.20
CA THR A 50 -8.82 -12.09 -3.54
C THR A 50 -7.95 -13.30 -3.26
N SER A 51 -8.11 -13.91 -2.08
CA SER A 51 -7.31 -15.08 -1.67
C SER A 51 -7.48 -16.25 -2.63
N LEU A 52 -8.66 -16.49 -3.18
CA LEU A 52 -8.89 -17.53 -4.18
C LEU A 52 -8.10 -17.27 -5.47
N GLU A 53 -8.07 -16.04 -5.98
CA GLU A 53 -7.27 -15.69 -7.15
C GLU A 53 -5.77 -15.80 -6.84
N LEU A 54 -5.32 -15.31 -5.70
CA LEU A 54 -3.92 -15.42 -5.27
C LEU A 54 -3.47 -16.89 -5.17
N ILE A 55 -4.26 -17.77 -4.59
CA ILE A 55 -3.95 -19.20 -4.50
C ILE A 55 -3.86 -19.81 -5.91
N ARG A 56 -4.78 -19.47 -6.79
CA ARG A 56 -4.79 -19.99 -8.19
C ARG A 56 -3.58 -19.52 -9.00
N SER A 57 -3.03 -18.32 -8.71
CA SER A 57 -1.80 -17.82 -9.32
C SER A 57 -0.52 -18.25 -8.58
N GLY A 58 -0.64 -19.13 -7.57
CA GLY A 58 0.50 -19.70 -6.85
C GLY A 58 1.07 -18.83 -5.73
N VAL A 59 0.34 -17.82 -5.29
CA VAL A 59 0.71 -16.96 -4.16
C VAL A 59 0.46 -17.71 -2.84
N THR A 60 1.41 -17.63 -1.93
CA THR A 60 1.31 -18.21 -0.57
C THR A 60 1.40 -17.16 0.54
N SER A 61 1.85 -15.96 0.20
CA SER A 61 1.98 -14.85 1.14
C SER A 61 1.70 -13.53 0.44
N PHE A 62 1.09 -12.58 1.16
CA PHE A 62 0.85 -11.25 0.62
C PHE A 62 1.04 -10.15 1.67
N ALA A 63 1.17 -8.90 1.19
CA ALA A 63 1.12 -7.70 2.01
C ALA A 63 -0.03 -6.78 1.54
N GLU A 64 -0.90 -6.43 2.47
CA GLU A 64 -2.07 -5.56 2.30
C GLU A 64 -1.74 -4.18 2.86
N PRO A 65 -1.80 -3.10 2.06
CA PRO A 65 -1.39 -1.75 2.48
C PRO A 65 -2.39 -1.05 3.40
N GLY A 66 -3.61 -1.55 3.46
CA GLY A 66 -4.62 -1.00 4.34
C GLY A 66 -6.01 -0.87 3.74
N GLY A 67 -6.89 -1.74 4.20
CA GLY A 67 -8.34 -1.52 4.16
C GLY A 67 -8.82 -0.86 5.44
N GLN A 68 -10.09 -0.49 5.49
CA GLN A 68 -10.67 0.15 6.67
C GLN A 68 -11.02 -0.85 7.80
N PHE A 69 -11.20 -2.12 7.46
CA PHE A 69 -11.61 -3.17 8.40
C PHE A 69 -10.57 -4.29 8.46
N VAL A 70 -9.52 -4.07 9.27
CA VAL A 70 -8.47 -5.09 9.50
C VAL A 70 -9.07 -6.39 10.04
N SER A 71 -10.13 -6.32 10.84
CA SER A 71 -10.85 -7.49 11.37
C SER A 71 -11.42 -8.39 10.25
N GLY A 72 -12.08 -7.82 9.26
CA GLY A 72 -12.59 -8.55 8.10
C GLY A 72 -11.47 -9.18 7.28
N MET A 73 -10.40 -8.42 7.01
CA MET A 73 -9.23 -8.92 6.30
C MET A 73 -8.51 -10.04 7.06
N ALA A 74 -8.36 -9.91 8.37
CA ALA A 74 -7.72 -10.93 9.21
C ALA A 74 -8.52 -12.25 9.22
N ARG A 75 -9.85 -12.16 9.32
CA ARG A 75 -10.75 -13.32 9.23
C ARG A 75 -10.63 -14.02 7.88
N GLY A 76 -10.70 -13.27 6.76
CA GLY A 76 -10.57 -13.82 5.41
C GLY A 76 -9.19 -14.44 5.15
N THR A 77 -8.13 -13.81 5.62
CA THR A 77 -6.77 -14.34 5.53
C THR A 77 -6.62 -15.64 6.32
N ALA A 78 -7.14 -15.68 7.55
CA ALA A 78 -7.06 -16.87 8.39
C ALA A 78 -7.78 -18.07 7.77
N GLU A 79 -8.98 -17.86 7.23
CA GLU A 79 -9.79 -18.92 6.58
C GLU A 79 -9.18 -19.40 5.26
N SER A 80 -8.59 -18.49 4.47
CA SER A 80 -7.96 -18.86 3.19
C SER A 80 -6.73 -19.76 3.33
N GLY A 81 -6.09 -19.76 4.50
CA GLY A 81 -4.83 -20.47 4.75
C GLY A 81 -3.58 -19.73 4.25
N LEU A 82 -3.72 -18.57 3.62
CA LEU A 82 -2.59 -17.73 3.20
C LEU A 82 -1.90 -17.06 4.39
N ARG A 83 -0.71 -16.55 4.14
CA ARG A 83 0.00 -15.66 5.06
C ARG A 83 -0.22 -14.23 4.62
N GLY A 84 -0.77 -13.39 5.51
CA GLY A 84 -1.01 -11.96 5.24
C GLY A 84 -0.27 -11.06 6.21
N LYS A 85 0.36 -10.00 5.69
CA LYS A 85 0.77 -8.82 6.46
C LYS A 85 -0.26 -7.74 6.19
N LEU A 86 -1.08 -7.45 7.18
CA LEU A 86 -2.23 -6.55 7.06
C LEU A 86 -1.92 -5.21 7.70
N ALA A 87 -2.40 -4.13 7.10
CA ALA A 87 -2.34 -2.81 7.68
C ALA A 87 -3.72 -2.14 7.65
N LYS A 88 -3.91 -1.10 8.46
CA LYS A 88 -5.01 -0.16 8.29
C LYS A 88 -4.52 1.01 7.44
N SER A 89 -5.32 1.44 6.49
CA SER A 89 -5.07 2.65 5.71
C SER A 89 -5.39 3.87 6.57
N VAL A 90 -4.38 4.49 7.20
CA VAL A 90 -4.60 5.66 8.06
C VAL A 90 -4.45 6.96 7.29
N MET A 91 -5.31 7.91 7.64
CA MET A 91 -5.40 9.23 7.02
C MET A 91 -5.92 10.23 8.06
N ASP A 92 -5.20 11.33 8.29
CA ASP A 92 -5.60 12.39 9.21
C ASP A 92 -5.78 13.76 8.54
N CYS A 93 -5.51 13.83 7.23
CA CYS A 93 -5.70 15.02 6.42
C CYS A 93 -5.98 14.65 4.96
N GLY A 94 -6.25 15.65 4.13
CA GLY A 94 -6.44 15.49 2.69
C GLY A 94 -7.76 16.07 2.20
N GLU A 95 -7.72 16.57 0.97
CA GLU A 95 -8.89 17.08 0.29
C GLU A 95 -9.76 15.92 -0.21
N GLY A 96 -11.08 16.07 -0.11
CA GLY A 96 -12.04 15.08 -0.62
C GLY A 96 -12.21 13.82 0.23
N LEU A 97 -11.58 13.73 1.42
CA LEU A 97 -11.79 12.57 2.30
C LEU A 97 -13.26 12.42 2.69
N PRO A 98 -13.85 11.22 2.52
CA PRO A 98 -15.20 10.92 3.00
C PRO A 98 -15.37 11.27 4.49
N GLU A 99 -16.52 11.81 4.86
CA GLU A 99 -16.78 12.25 6.24
C GLU A 99 -16.53 11.15 7.29
N ILE A 100 -16.90 9.91 6.96
CA ILE A 100 -16.71 8.75 7.84
C ILE A 100 -15.23 8.44 8.14
N TRP A 101 -14.31 8.94 7.32
CA TRP A 101 -12.85 8.75 7.46
C TRP A 101 -12.14 9.97 8.05
N GLN A 102 -12.87 11.06 8.32
CA GLN A 102 -12.29 12.25 8.96
C GLN A 102 -12.04 11.96 10.44
N ARG A 103 -10.83 11.49 10.72
CA ARG A 103 -10.37 11.10 12.07
C ARG A 103 -9.17 11.92 12.48
N THR A 104 -8.98 12.08 13.79
CA THR A 104 -7.76 12.73 14.30
C THR A 104 -6.56 11.77 14.20
N MET A 105 -5.37 12.32 14.20
CA MET A 105 -4.12 11.56 14.27
C MET A 105 -4.14 10.56 15.45
N GLU A 106 -4.58 10.99 16.62
CA GLU A 106 -4.63 10.14 17.82
C GLU A 106 -5.56 8.94 17.63
N GLN A 107 -6.73 9.16 17.02
CA GLN A 107 -7.68 8.08 16.72
C GLN A 107 -7.09 7.08 15.71
N GLU A 108 -6.35 7.55 14.72
CA GLU A 108 -5.71 6.68 13.74
C GLU A 108 -4.54 5.90 14.34
N LEU A 109 -3.71 6.52 15.18
CA LEU A 109 -2.63 5.86 15.89
C LEU A 109 -3.15 4.80 16.88
N GLU A 110 -4.18 5.14 17.65
CA GLU A 110 -4.83 4.20 18.58
C GLU A 110 -5.40 2.99 17.83
N GLN A 111 -6.10 3.21 16.72
CA GLN A 111 -6.68 2.12 15.93
C GLN A 111 -5.61 1.17 15.39
N GLN A 112 -4.49 1.69 14.88
CA GLN A 112 -3.38 0.84 14.41
C GLN A 112 -2.84 -0.06 15.53
N VAL A 113 -2.72 0.49 16.75
CA VAL A 113 -2.25 -0.28 17.92
C VAL A 113 -3.28 -1.33 18.32
N VAL A 114 -4.57 -0.98 18.36
CA VAL A 114 -5.66 -1.93 18.65
C VAL A 114 -5.68 -3.09 17.65
N ASP A 115 -5.55 -2.80 16.36
CA ASP A 115 -5.52 -3.83 15.32
C ASP A 115 -4.28 -4.73 15.45
N LEU A 116 -3.13 -4.15 15.75
CA LEU A 116 -1.90 -4.91 16.00
C LEU A 116 -2.06 -5.83 17.22
N GLU A 117 -2.49 -5.31 18.35
CA GLU A 117 -2.64 -6.10 19.58
C GLU A 117 -3.66 -7.23 19.43
N LYS A 118 -4.72 -7.01 18.63
CA LYS A 118 -5.79 -7.98 18.43
C LYS A 118 -5.46 -9.07 17.42
N PHE A 119 -4.78 -8.73 16.33
CA PHE A 119 -4.66 -9.63 15.17
C PHE A 119 -3.22 -10.08 14.87
N HIS A 120 -2.19 -9.40 15.39
CA HIS A 120 -0.81 -9.77 15.11
C HIS A 120 -0.48 -11.16 15.66
N ASN A 121 0.16 -12.00 14.83
CA ASN A 121 0.52 -13.38 15.12
C ASN A 121 -0.68 -14.34 15.37
N THR A 122 -1.89 -13.97 14.94
CA THR A 122 -3.03 -14.90 14.97
C THR A 122 -2.98 -15.92 13.84
N ALA A 123 -3.90 -16.89 13.83
CA ALA A 123 -3.96 -17.98 12.84
C ALA A 123 -2.63 -18.73 12.71
N ASP A 124 -2.03 -19.16 13.83
CA ASP A 124 -0.72 -19.82 13.88
C ASP A 124 0.42 -18.98 13.24
N GLY A 125 0.39 -17.67 13.47
CA GLY A 125 1.38 -16.72 12.95
C GLY A 125 1.22 -16.37 11.46
N ARG A 126 0.14 -16.85 10.80
CA ARG A 126 -0.12 -16.55 9.39
C ARG A 126 -0.67 -15.14 9.18
N VAL A 127 -1.40 -14.60 10.13
CA VAL A 127 -1.87 -13.21 10.14
C VAL A 127 -0.91 -12.37 10.95
N GLN A 128 -0.31 -11.38 10.32
CA GLN A 128 0.55 -10.38 10.96
C GLN A 128 0.02 -8.99 10.64
N VAL A 129 0.19 -8.05 11.57
CA VAL A 129 -0.20 -6.66 11.37
C VAL A 129 1.04 -5.80 11.30
N TRP A 130 1.09 -4.94 10.28
CA TRP A 130 2.02 -3.83 10.12
C TRP A 130 1.25 -2.53 10.26
N PHE A 131 1.95 -1.42 10.36
CA PHE A 131 1.32 -0.12 10.31
C PHE A 131 1.21 0.37 8.87
N GLY A 132 0.16 1.15 8.58
CA GLY A 132 -0.12 1.69 7.27
C GLY A 132 -0.11 3.21 7.29
N LEU A 133 0.48 3.81 6.28
CA LEU A 133 0.32 5.21 5.91
C LEU A 133 -0.25 5.24 4.49
N ARG A 134 -1.38 5.94 4.27
CA ARG A 134 -2.00 5.86 2.93
C ARG A 134 -1.08 6.44 1.86
N THR A 135 -0.94 7.74 1.86
CA THR A 135 -0.07 8.51 0.94
C THR A 135 0.37 9.79 1.63
N ILE A 136 1.32 10.50 1.03
CA ILE A 136 1.73 11.82 1.50
C ILE A 136 0.63 12.90 1.40
N PHE A 137 -0.40 12.68 0.57
CA PHE A 137 -1.55 13.57 0.48
C PHE A 137 -2.43 13.53 1.72
N ASN A 138 -2.44 12.39 2.42
CA ASN A 138 -3.44 12.04 3.43
C ASN A 138 -2.84 11.89 4.83
N ASN A 139 -1.53 12.10 4.97
CA ASN A 139 -0.84 11.95 6.23
C ASN A 139 -0.09 13.23 6.59
N THR A 140 -0.38 13.78 7.77
CA THR A 140 0.44 14.88 8.31
C THR A 140 1.85 14.40 8.63
N ASP A 141 2.81 15.33 8.68
CA ASP A 141 4.18 15.03 9.11
C ASP A 141 4.20 14.36 10.48
N GLU A 142 3.36 14.82 11.39
CA GLU A 142 3.25 14.29 12.74
C GLU A 142 2.72 12.86 12.76
N LEU A 143 1.67 12.53 11.99
CA LEU A 143 1.18 11.15 11.85
C LEU A 143 2.28 10.24 11.29
N CYS A 144 3.03 10.68 10.28
CA CYS A 144 4.15 9.92 9.72
C CYS A 144 5.22 9.59 10.78
N VAL A 145 5.66 10.59 11.53
CA VAL A 145 6.68 10.45 12.59
C VAL A 145 6.17 9.54 13.71
N ARG A 146 4.95 9.77 14.21
CA ARG A 146 4.39 8.97 15.30
C ARG A 146 4.13 7.52 14.90
N THR A 147 3.69 7.29 13.65
CA THR A 147 3.55 5.92 13.11
C THR A 147 4.92 5.23 13.06
N LYS A 148 5.98 5.94 12.66
CA LYS A 148 7.34 5.40 12.66
C LYS A 148 7.82 5.03 14.08
N GLU A 149 7.60 5.90 15.06
CA GLU A 149 7.93 5.62 16.46
C GLU A 149 7.22 4.37 16.99
N LEU A 150 5.92 4.22 16.65
CA LEU A 150 5.15 3.03 17.03
C LEU A 150 5.66 1.78 16.31
N ALA A 151 5.95 1.85 15.02
CA ALA A 151 6.51 0.73 14.26
C ALA A 151 7.82 0.22 14.86
N ASP A 152 8.70 1.13 15.24
CA ASP A 152 9.95 0.81 15.92
C ASP A 152 9.71 0.19 17.30
N LYS A 153 8.79 0.75 18.09
CA LYS A 153 8.42 0.24 19.42
C LYS A 153 7.91 -1.20 19.36
N TYR A 154 7.07 -1.51 18.38
CA TYR A 154 6.46 -2.84 18.23
C TYR A 154 7.28 -3.79 17.34
N GLY A 155 8.35 -3.31 16.71
CA GLY A 155 9.22 -4.12 15.85
C GLY A 155 8.54 -4.59 14.56
N VAL A 156 7.60 -3.81 14.02
CA VAL A 156 6.87 -4.11 12.78
C VAL A 156 7.24 -3.12 11.66
N GLY A 157 6.87 -3.46 10.42
CA GLY A 157 7.10 -2.58 9.28
C GLY A 157 5.98 -1.56 9.06
N ILE A 158 6.25 -0.64 8.14
CA ILE A 158 5.30 0.33 7.61
C ILE A 158 5.06 0.04 6.13
N HIS A 159 3.81 0.09 5.69
CA HIS A 159 3.40 -0.03 4.30
C HIS A 159 2.84 1.31 3.83
N MET A 160 3.41 1.90 2.76
CA MET A 160 3.03 3.24 2.28
C MET A 160 3.15 3.34 0.76
N HIS A 161 2.17 3.99 0.10
CA HIS A 161 2.30 4.40 -1.30
C HIS A 161 3.23 5.63 -1.37
N VAL A 162 4.26 5.56 -2.20
CA VAL A 162 5.34 6.56 -2.25
C VAL A 162 5.74 6.87 -3.68
N ALA A 163 5.76 8.14 -4.04
CA ALA A 163 6.10 8.63 -5.37
C ALA A 163 5.30 7.90 -6.47
N GLU A 164 4.03 7.72 -6.19
CA GLU A 164 3.10 6.91 -6.96
C GLU A 164 2.72 7.58 -8.28
N ALA A 165 2.21 8.82 -8.20
CA ALA A 165 1.67 9.57 -9.30
C ALA A 165 2.43 10.89 -9.53
N LYS A 166 2.26 11.45 -10.72
CA LYS A 166 2.84 12.76 -11.07
C LYS A 166 2.31 13.87 -10.17
N GLU A 167 1.03 13.82 -9.84
CA GLU A 167 0.32 14.74 -8.96
C GLU A 167 0.93 14.77 -7.55
N GLU A 168 1.40 13.64 -7.06
CA GLU A 168 2.11 13.56 -5.77
C GLU A 168 3.40 14.39 -5.81
N LYS A 169 4.18 14.26 -6.89
CA LYS A 169 5.40 15.05 -7.08
C LYS A 169 5.08 16.54 -7.13
N GLU A 170 4.05 16.93 -7.88
CA GLU A 170 3.64 18.34 -8.00
C GLU A 170 3.21 18.89 -6.64
N TYR A 171 2.43 18.14 -5.89
CA TYR A 171 1.98 18.48 -4.53
C TYR A 171 3.14 18.69 -3.56
N THR A 172 4.10 17.75 -3.52
CA THR A 172 5.20 17.80 -2.56
C THR A 172 6.17 18.95 -2.87
N TYR A 173 6.46 19.19 -4.14
CA TYR A 173 7.28 20.34 -4.54
C TYR A 173 6.59 21.68 -4.26
N ALA A 174 5.29 21.81 -4.49
CA ALA A 174 4.53 23.02 -4.16
C ALA A 174 4.51 23.30 -2.66
N ARG A 175 4.45 22.25 -1.82
CA ARG A 175 4.29 22.37 -0.37
C ARG A 175 5.63 22.51 0.36
N TRP A 176 6.66 21.75 -0.04
CA TRP A 176 7.93 21.66 0.68
C TRP A 176 9.17 21.99 -0.16
N GLY A 177 9.02 22.18 -1.47
CA GLY A 177 10.14 22.43 -2.38
C GLY A 177 11.00 21.18 -2.64
N GLU A 178 10.53 20.00 -2.26
CA GLU A 178 11.24 18.74 -2.38
C GLU A 178 10.28 17.58 -2.72
N GLY A 179 10.81 16.47 -3.23
CA GLY A 179 10.01 15.27 -3.52
C GLY A 179 9.69 14.47 -2.27
N THR A 180 8.70 13.58 -2.39
CA THR A 180 8.17 12.73 -1.28
C THR A 180 9.29 12.01 -0.53
N VAL A 181 10.24 11.41 -1.23
CA VAL A 181 11.30 10.60 -0.59
C VAL A 181 12.24 11.46 0.24
N LYS A 182 12.62 12.64 -0.26
CA LYS A 182 13.46 13.60 0.52
C LYS A 182 12.71 14.08 1.77
N HIS A 183 11.42 14.35 1.63
CA HIS A 183 10.56 14.74 2.74
C HIS A 183 10.49 13.64 3.81
N LEU A 184 10.21 12.39 3.41
CA LEU A 184 10.18 11.25 4.33
C LEU A 184 11.56 10.96 4.97
N GLU A 185 12.67 11.20 4.25
CA GLU A 185 14.03 11.14 4.83
C GLU A 185 14.20 12.17 5.94
N ARG A 186 13.76 13.40 5.72
CA ARG A 186 13.83 14.48 6.71
C ARG A 186 12.98 14.20 7.95
N LEU A 187 11.84 13.51 7.78
CA LEU A 187 10.98 13.06 8.89
C LEU A 187 11.53 11.82 9.62
N GLY A 188 12.58 11.18 9.09
CA GLY A 188 13.13 9.95 9.68
C GLY A 188 12.31 8.69 9.42
N VAL A 189 11.40 8.71 8.45
CA VAL A 189 10.51 7.57 8.10
C VAL A 189 11.21 6.57 7.20
N LEU A 190 12.20 7.02 6.40
CA LEU A 190 12.93 6.13 5.47
C LEU A 190 13.88 5.20 6.21
N ASP A 191 13.56 3.91 6.22
CA ASP A 191 14.48 2.87 6.67
C ASP A 191 14.13 1.50 6.05
N LYS A 192 14.85 0.47 6.50
CA LYS A 192 14.68 -0.92 6.03
C LYS A 192 13.32 -1.55 6.37
N ASN A 193 12.55 -0.95 7.27
CA ASN A 193 11.23 -1.42 7.70
C ASN A 193 10.10 -0.74 6.93
N LEU A 194 10.40 0.23 6.04
CA LEU A 194 9.44 0.81 5.12
C LEU A 194 9.33 -0.03 3.85
N LEU A 195 8.12 -0.48 3.51
CA LEU A 195 7.74 -0.99 2.20
C LEU A 195 7.10 0.15 1.41
N ALA A 196 7.88 0.76 0.52
CA ALA A 196 7.46 1.82 -0.38
C ALA A 196 6.86 1.24 -1.66
N VAL A 197 5.61 1.60 -1.96
CA VAL A 197 4.87 1.02 -3.08
C VAL A 197 4.84 1.96 -4.27
N HIS A 198 4.77 1.39 -5.46
CA HIS A 198 4.80 1.99 -6.79
C HIS A 198 6.14 2.61 -7.15
N THR A 199 6.58 3.65 -6.46
CA THR A 199 7.90 4.29 -6.64
C THR A 199 8.20 4.67 -8.11
N VAL A 200 7.16 5.17 -8.82
CA VAL A 200 7.21 5.47 -10.26
C VAL A 200 7.98 6.76 -10.52
N TRP A 201 7.71 7.82 -9.75
CA TRP A 201 8.19 9.18 -10.00
C TRP A 201 9.40 9.56 -9.15
N LEU A 202 10.43 8.70 -9.13
CA LEU A 202 11.67 8.91 -8.39
C LEU A 202 12.76 9.56 -9.22
N THR A 203 13.54 10.45 -8.61
CA THR A 203 14.80 10.98 -9.13
C THR A 203 15.97 10.01 -8.85
N ASP A 204 17.13 10.24 -9.50
CA ASP A 204 18.35 9.47 -9.21
C ASP A 204 18.80 9.63 -7.75
N GLU A 205 18.69 10.85 -7.21
CA GLU A 205 19.04 11.14 -5.82
C GLU A 205 18.14 10.39 -4.83
N GLU A 206 16.83 10.29 -5.11
CA GLU A 206 15.88 9.55 -4.28
C GLU A 206 16.12 8.03 -4.35
N LEU A 207 16.53 7.50 -5.50
CA LEU A 207 16.96 6.11 -5.61
C LEU A 207 18.22 5.82 -4.77
N GLU A 208 19.19 6.76 -4.72
CA GLU A 208 20.35 6.61 -3.83
C GLU A 208 19.95 6.65 -2.34
N LEU A 209 18.97 7.47 -1.97
CA LEU A 209 18.41 7.47 -0.61
C LEU A 209 17.78 6.12 -0.27
N PHE A 210 16.98 5.55 -1.16
CA PHE A 210 16.38 4.22 -0.97
C PHE A 210 17.44 3.14 -0.76
N LYS A 211 18.50 3.17 -1.58
CA LYS A 211 19.64 2.25 -1.43
C LYS A 211 20.34 2.43 -0.08
N LYS A 212 20.65 3.68 0.28
CA LYS A 212 21.33 4.03 1.54
C LYS A 212 20.52 3.60 2.77
N ARG A 213 19.19 3.74 2.72
CA ARG A 213 18.28 3.42 3.82
C ARG A 213 17.71 2.00 3.76
N GLU A 214 18.10 1.22 2.75
CA GLU A 214 17.65 -0.15 2.53
C GLU A 214 16.12 -0.29 2.42
N VAL A 215 15.43 0.78 1.95
CA VAL A 215 13.97 0.81 1.77
C VAL A 215 13.54 -0.34 0.87
N LYS A 216 12.47 -1.02 1.22
CA LYS A 216 11.88 -2.11 0.42
C LYS A 216 10.92 -1.52 -0.60
N ILE A 217 10.97 -2.02 -1.82
CA ILE A 217 10.18 -1.50 -2.94
C ILE A 217 9.20 -2.58 -3.39
N SER A 218 7.92 -2.21 -3.57
CA SER A 218 6.93 -3.03 -4.28
C SER A 218 6.56 -2.34 -5.58
N HIS A 219 6.83 -3.02 -6.70
CA HIS A 219 6.45 -2.59 -8.04
C HIS A 219 5.19 -3.32 -8.48
N ASN A 220 4.22 -2.57 -9.03
CA ASN A 220 2.93 -3.08 -9.46
C ASN A 220 2.75 -2.71 -10.94
N PRO A 221 3.28 -3.49 -11.89
CA PRO A 221 3.42 -3.09 -13.28
C PRO A 221 2.08 -2.85 -13.98
N ALA A 222 1.08 -3.71 -13.79
CA ALA A 222 -0.21 -3.54 -14.46
C ALA A 222 -0.92 -2.25 -14.05
N SER A 223 -0.98 -1.96 -12.76
CA SER A 223 -1.52 -0.72 -12.21
C SER A 223 -0.72 0.50 -12.68
N ALA A 224 0.62 0.44 -12.60
CA ALA A 224 1.49 1.52 -13.01
C ALA A 224 1.29 1.88 -14.49
N MET A 225 1.30 0.90 -15.37
CA MET A 225 1.16 1.10 -16.82
C MET A 225 -0.22 1.64 -17.23
N ARG A 226 -1.26 1.38 -16.44
CA ARG A 226 -2.61 1.89 -16.74
C ARG A 226 -2.77 3.37 -16.44
N VAL A 227 -2.29 3.86 -15.28
CA VAL A 227 -2.63 5.22 -14.82
C VAL A 227 -1.48 6.00 -14.21
N LEU A 228 -0.40 5.35 -13.74
CA LEU A 228 0.64 6.02 -12.96
C LEU A 228 1.88 6.36 -13.80
N GLY A 229 2.21 5.53 -14.80
CA GLY A 229 3.41 5.66 -15.61
C GLY A 229 4.32 4.43 -15.53
N PHE A 230 5.61 4.62 -15.82
CA PHE A 230 6.60 3.53 -15.86
C PHE A 230 7.65 3.71 -14.78
N ALA A 231 7.72 2.77 -13.85
CA ALA A 231 8.79 2.74 -12.86
C ALA A 231 10.13 2.44 -13.52
N ARG A 232 11.20 3.00 -12.97
CA ARG A 232 12.57 2.93 -13.54
C ARG A 232 13.28 1.63 -13.15
N ILE A 233 12.63 0.48 -13.38
CA ILE A 233 13.11 -0.84 -12.93
C ILE A 233 14.51 -1.18 -13.42
N PRO A 234 14.87 -1.00 -14.73
CA PRO A 234 16.24 -1.26 -15.17
C PRO A 234 17.28 -0.41 -14.43
N LYS A 235 16.97 0.85 -14.15
CA LYS A 235 17.85 1.75 -13.39
C LYS A 235 17.99 1.28 -11.93
N MET A 236 16.90 0.93 -11.28
CA MET A 236 16.91 0.40 -9.91
C MET A 236 17.79 -0.86 -9.80
N LEU A 237 17.64 -1.80 -10.72
CA LEU A 237 18.45 -3.02 -10.77
C LEU A 237 19.94 -2.72 -11.01
N ALA A 238 20.27 -1.80 -11.93
CA ALA A 238 21.65 -1.36 -12.19
C ALA A 238 22.30 -0.72 -10.96
N MET A 239 21.52 -0.01 -10.13
CA MET A 239 21.97 0.58 -8.87
C MET A 239 22.08 -0.44 -7.72
N GLY A 240 21.64 -1.68 -7.93
CA GLY A 240 21.67 -2.74 -6.91
C GLY A 240 20.42 -2.78 -6.02
N LEU A 241 19.40 -1.97 -6.28
CA LEU A 241 18.08 -2.12 -5.65
C LEU A 241 17.43 -3.43 -6.14
N ARG A 242 16.53 -3.97 -5.32
CA ARG A 242 15.81 -5.23 -5.62
C ARG A 242 14.32 -5.05 -5.40
N PRO A 243 13.61 -4.38 -6.36
CA PRO A 243 12.17 -4.27 -6.29
C PRO A 243 11.51 -5.65 -6.25
N SER A 244 10.53 -5.80 -5.38
CA SER A 244 9.61 -6.93 -5.38
C SER A 244 8.39 -6.60 -6.24
N ILE A 245 7.54 -7.58 -6.50
CA ILE A 245 6.37 -7.43 -7.36
C ILE A 245 5.10 -7.60 -6.54
N GLY A 246 4.11 -6.76 -6.81
CA GLY A 246 2.75 -6.85 -6.32
C GLY A 246 1.73 -6.70 -7.45
N THR A 247 0.48 -7.05 -7.20
CA THR A 247 -0.62 -6.94 -8.18
C THR A 247 -1.41 -5.65 -8.05
N ASP A 248 -1.29 -4.95 -6.92
CA ASP A 248 -2.21 -3.89 -6.53
C ASP A 248 -3.66 -4.40 -6.37
N GLY A 249 -4.65 -3.52 -6.37
CA GLY A 249 -6.06 -3.87 -6.24
C GLY A 249 -6.73 -4.28 -7.56
N ALA A 250 -7.81 -5.06 -7.47
CA ALA A 250 -8.61 -5.43 -8.63
C ALA A 250 -9.26 -4.22 -9.33
N SER A 251 -9.43 -3.12 -8.63
CA SER A 251 -9.89 -1.84 -9.19
C SER A 251 -8.83 -1.12 -10.03
N SER A 252 -7.54 -1.43 -9.80
CA SER A 252 -6.41 -0.80 -10.49
C SER A 252 -5.94 -1.59 -11.71
N SER A 253 -5.86 -2.93 -11.60
CA SER A 253 -5.29 -3.80 -12.63
C SER A 253 -6.28 -4.79 -13.26
N ASN A 254 -7.46 -4.96 -12.68
CA ASN A 254 -8.50 -5.92 -13.07
C ASN A 254 -8.13 -7.41 -12.95
N HIS A 255 -6.93 -7.76 -12.51
CA HIS A 255 -6.50 -9.14 -12.27
C HIS A 255 -5.51 -9.22 -11.10
N MET A 256 -5.32 -10.43 -10.56
CA MET A 256 -4.46 -10.71 -9.40
C MET A 256 -3.47 -11.84 -9.71
N ASP A 257 -2.89 -11.85 -10.93
CA ASP A 257 -1.98 -12.91 -11.36
C ASP A 257 -0.53 -12.46 -11.32
N MET A 258 0.26 -13.06 -10.43
CA MET A 258 1.70 -12.74 -10.27
C MET A 258 2.54 -13.15 -11.49
N VAL A 259 2.10 -14.10 -12.30
CA VAL A 259 2.83 -14.49 -13.52
C VAL A 259 2.70 -13.40 -14.58
N ASP A 260 1.49 -12.83 -14.73
CA ASP A 260 1.26 -11.70 -15.61
C ASP A 260 2.04 -10.45 -15.15
N GLU A 261 2.09 -10.19 -13.85
CA GLU A 261 2.89 -9.07 -13.31
C GLU A 261 4.40 -9.26 -13.58
N MET A 262 4.93 -10.46 -13.42
CA MET A 262 6.32 -10.76 -13.78
C MET A 262 6.58 -10.59 -15.27
N TRP A 263 5.63 -11.02 -16.12
CA TRP A 263 5.72 -10.83 -17.57
C TRP A 263 5.73 -9.34 -17.93
N LEU A 264 4.79 -8.55 -17.39
CA LEU A 264 4.73 -7.11 -17.61
C LEU A 264 6.02 -6.41 -17.14
N THR A 265 6.55 -6.76 -15.95
CA THR A 265 7.81 -6.21 -15.44
C THR A 265 8.97 -6.48 -16.40
N SER A 266 8.97 -7.58 -17.13
CA SER A 266 10.03 -7.91 -18.08
C SER A 266 10.01 -7.10 -19.39
N LEU A 267 8.92 -6.38 -19.65
CA LEU A 267 8.73 -5.59 -20.85
C LEU A 267 9.15 -4.12 -20.70
N ILE A 268 9.44 -3.65 -19.49
CA ILE A 268 9.72 -2.24 -19.17
C ILE A 268 11.13 -2.00 -18.68
#